data_c55a7b6d5b40d7499b0ede914acd04f7
#
_entry.id   c55a7b6d5b40d7499b0ede914acd04f7
#
_cell.length_a   1.000
_cell.length_b   1.000
_cell.length_c   1.000
_cell.angle_alpha   90.00
_cell.angle_beta   90.00
_cell.angle_gamma   90.00
#
_symmetry.space_group_name_H-M   'P 1'
#
loop_
_entity.id
_entity.type
_entity.pdbx_description
1 polymer ?
#
loop_
_entity_poly.entity_id
_entity_poly.type
_entity_poly.pdbx_seq_one_letter_code
_entity_poly.pdbx_strand_id
1 'polypeptide(L)'
;MRNEAYFDPGSRYQARLEGAGHRWGGYFVLGALLVVLGIFASSYAYYTTVASVLVFGWVLIVAGVTLSVMSVMAGKWSGFLLSLAAGILSAITGIIVLRAPLSSAAALTLLVALFFGVTGIFRAVSSISMQFPNWGWALLSGIVAIGLAAALIGSWPQVSLWFLGFYVGIDLIVHGFAWCMFALSVRNVAPHIKEETRRPRAA
;
A
#
# COMPACT_ATOMS: atom_id res chain seq x y z
N MET A 1 31.79 44.32 -7.64
CA MET A 1 32.01 42.87 -7.71
C MET A 1 30.81 42.19 -7.06
N ARG A 2 29.83 41.75 -7.87
CA ARG A 2 28.64 41.02 -7.36
C ARG A 2 29.04 39.55 -7.26
N ASN A 3 29.10 39.02 -6.04
CA ASN A 3 29.12 37.59 -5.78
C ASN A 3 27.74 37.02 -6.18
N GLU A 4 27.61 36.62 -7.43
CA GLU A 4 26.52 35.70 -7.80
C GLU A 4 26.81 34.37 -7.14
N ALA A 5 26.12 34.13 -6.03
CA ALA A 5 26.09 32.81 -5.41
C ALA A 5 25.51 31.85 -6.46
N TYR A 6 26.37 31.11 -7.15
CA TYR A 6 26.02 30.07 -8.09
C TYR A 6 25.11 29.09 -7.40
N PHE A 7 23.85 29.16 -7.75
CA PHE A 7 22.81 28.28 -7.19
C PHE A 7 23.03 26.89 -7.79
N ASP A 8 23.87 26.07 -7.12
CA ASP A 8 24.13 24.70 -7.53
C ASP A 8 22.99 23.81 -7.05
N PRO A 9 22.08 23.35 -7.94
CA PRO A 9 21.01 22.41 -7.59
C PRO A 9 21.57 21.11 -7.02
N GLY A 10 22.78 20.70 -7.41
CA GLY A 10 23.44 19.48 -6.95
C GLY A 10 23.71 19.48 -5.42
N SER A 11 24.01 20.63 -4.85
CA SER A 11 24.31 20.75 -3.41
C SER A 11 23.12 20.38 -2.51
N ARG A 12 21.90 20.69 -2.94
CA ARG A 12 20.66 20.34 -2.18
C ARG A 12 20.32 18.86 -2.28
N TYR A 13 20.58 18.24 -3.43
CA TYR A 13 20.41 16.79 -3.58
C TYR A 13 21.45 16.04 -2.74
N GLN A 14 22.69 16.51 -2.70
CA GLN A 14 23.76 15.93 -1.91
C GLN A 14 23.46 16.02 -0.40
N ALA A 15 23.03 17.19 0.09
CA ALA A 15 22.65 17.36 1.48
C ALA A 15 21.45 16.49 1.91
N ARG A 16 20.51 16.24 1.00
CA ARG A 16 19.39 15.31 1.25
C ARG A 16 19.83 13.85 1.26
N LEU A 17 20.78 13.46 0.42
CA LEU A 17 21.34 12.11 0.37
C LEU A 17 22.24 11.82 1.58
N GLU A 18 22.99 12.81 2.07
CA GLU A 18 23.77 12.71 3.30
C GLU A 18 22.88 12.53 4.55
N GLY A 19 21.74 13.22 4.60
CA GLY A 19 20.75 13.05 5.67
C GLY A 19 20.07 11.66 5.63
N ALA A 20 19.88 11.10 4.46
CA ALA A 20 19.32 9.74 4.29
C ALA A 20 20.34 8.66 4.67
N GLY A 21 21.63 8.87 4.35
CA GLY A 21 22.72 7.95 4.70
C GLY A 21 22.97 7.81 6.19
N HIS A 22 22.55 8.76 7.02
CA HIS A 22 22.68 8.67 8.49
C HIS A 22 21.48 7.96 9.15
N ARG A 23 20.36 7.78 8.40
CA ARG A 23 19.11 7.19 8.90
C ARG A 23 18.83 5.77 8.36
N TRP A 24 19.76 5.15 7.64
CA TRP A 24 19.56 3.81 7.09
C TRP A 24 19.16 2.78 8.16
N GLY A 25 19.73 2.91 9.37
CA GLY A 25 19.39 2.05 10.50
C GLY A 25 17.92 2.14 10.92
N GLY A 26 17.33 3.33 10.88
CA GLY A 26 15.90 3.54 11.17
C GLY A 26 14.99 2.82 10.17
N TYR A 27 15.30 2.89 8.87
CA TYR A 27 14.54 2.19 7.83
C TYR A 27 14.69 0.66 7.96
N PHE A 28 15.89 0.19 8.33
CA PHE A 28 16.11 -1.24 8.55
C PHE A 28 15.33 -1.75 9.76
N VAL A 29 15.37 -1.03 10.90
CA VAL A 29 14.60 -1.40 12.11
C VAL A 29 13.10 -1.39 11.81
N LEU A 30 12.61 -0.39 11.08
CA LEU A 30 11.20 -0.32 10.66
C LEU A 30 10.83 -1.51 9.78
N GLY A 31 11.66 -1.85 8.78
CA GLY A 31 11.44 -3.02 7.94
C GLY A 31 11.45 -4.34 8.73
N ALA A 32 12.40 -4.54 9.63
CA ALA A 32 12.47 -5.71 10.49
C ALA A 32 11.24 -5.82 11.41
N LEU A 33 10.80 -4.71 11.99
CA LEU A 33 9.61 -4.65 12.84
C LEU A 33 8.35 -5.01 12.05
N LEU A 34 8.20 -4.52 10.81
CA LEU A 34 7.09 -4.88 9.92
C LEU A 34 7.09 -6.37 9.59
N VAL A 35 8.25 -6.99 9.35
CA VAL A 35 8.35 -8.44 9.09
C VAL A 35 7.89 -9.22 10.33
N VAL A 36 8.36 -8.87 11.51
CA VAL A 36 7.97 -9.53 12.77
C VAL A 36 6.47 -9.38 13.00
N LEU A 37 5.92 -8.16 12.85
CA LEU A 37 4.48 -7.92 12.97
C LEU A 37 3.68 -8.71 11.92
N GLY A 38 4.18 -8.82 10.68
CA GLY A 38 3.54 -9.60 9.63
C GLY A 38 3.48 -11.10 9.93
N ILE A 39 4.55 -11.66 10.52
CA ILE A 39 4.55 -13.06 10.98
C ILE A 39 3.52 -13.26 12.09
N PHE A 40 3.47 -12.36 13.09
CA PHE A 40 2.46 -12.39 14.14
C PHE A 40 1.04 -12.26 13.56
N ALA A 41 0.82 -11.32 12.65
CA ALA A 41 -0.46 -11.10 11.99
C ALA A 41 -0.94 -12.34 11.23
N SER A 42 -0.05 -13.02 10.51
CA SER A 42 -0.36 -14.26 9.79
C SER A 42 -0.65 -15.42 10.73
N SER A 43 0.09 -15.53 11.85
CA SER A 43 -0.10 -16.59 12.85
C SER A 43 -1.43 -16.47 13.58
N TYR A 44 -1.89 -15.25 13.84
CA TYR A 44 -3.16 -14.92 14.49
C TYR A 44 -4.17 -14.33 13.51
N ALA A 45 -4.31 -14.94 12.33
CA ALA A 45 -5.05 -14.40 11.19
C ALA A 45 -6.52 -14.03 11.53
N TYR A 46 -7.20 -14.79 12.38
CA TYR A 46 -8.56 -14.48 12.82
C TYR A 46 -8.64 -13.14 13.57
N TYR A 47 -7.78 -12.94 14.57
CA TYR A 47 -7.76 -11.69 15.35
C TYR A 47 -7.30 -10.51 14.49
N THR A 48 -6.35 -10.74 13.59
CA THR A 48 -5.88 -9.75 12.65
C THR A 48 -6.97 -9.35 11.66
N THR A 49 -7.81 -10.30 11.20
CA THR A 49 -8.99 -10.00 10.37
C THR A 49 -9.93 -9.04 11.09
N VAL A 50 -10.31 -9.36 12.33
CA VAL A 50 -11.22 -8.50 13.11
C VAL A 50 -10.60 -7.12 13.34
N ALA A 51 -9.33 -7.08 13.77
CA ALA A 51 -8.63 -5.80 13.99
C ALA A 51 -8.55 -4.95 12.72
N SER A 52 -8.22 -5.56 11.57
CA SER A 52 -8.14 -4.86 10.28
C SER A 52 -9.48 -4.27 9.85
N VAL A 53 -10.57 -5.03 10.03
CA VAL A 53 -11.93 -4.57 9.72
C VAL A 53 -12.35 -3.42 10.64
N LEU A 54 -12.02 -3.49 11.94
CA LEU A 54 -12.27 -2.39 12.86
C LEU A 54 -11.50 -1.12 12.50
N VAL A 55 -10.21 -1.25 12.18
CA VAL A 55 -9.39 -0.12 11.71
C VAL A 55 -9.99 0.46 10.43
N PHE A 56 -10.39 -0.39 9.48
CA PHE A 56 -11.03 0.05 8.24
C PHE A 56 -12.34 0.81 8.49
N GLY A 57 -13.17 0.33 9.41
CA GLY A 57 -14.40 1.02 9.83
C GLY A 57 -14.13 2.41 10.41
N TRP A 58 -13.13 2.55 11.27
CA TRP A 58 -12.71 3.85 11.80
C TRP A 58 -12.16 4.78 10.73
N VAL A 59 -11.35 4.28 9.82
CA VAL A 59 -10.84 5.05 8.67
C VAL A 59 -11.98 5.58 7.81
N LEU A 60 -13.01 4.76 7.54
CA LEU A 60 -14.20 5.18 6.78
C LEU A 60 -14.98 6.29 7.49
N ILE A 61 -15.13 6.23 8.81
CA ILE A 61 -15.81 7.29 9.57
C ILE A 61 -15.00 8.58 9.50
N VAL A 62 -13.69 8.53 9.77
CA VAL A 62 -12.82 9.71 9.73
C VAL A 62 -12.80 10.31 8.32
N ALA A 63 -12.65 9.49 7.28
CA ALA A 63 -12.70 9.93 5.89
C ALA A 63 -14.05 10.55 5.54
N GLY A 64 -15.16 9.92 5.96
CA GLY A 64 -16.51 10.43 5.75
C GLY A 64 -16.75 11.79 6.39
N VAL A 65 -16.33 11.97 7.64
CA VAL A 65 -16.41 13.25 8.36
C VAL A 65 -15.54 14.31 7.65
N THR A 66 -14.30 13.94 7.29
CA THR A 66 -13.39 14.86 6.60
C THR A 66 -13.96 15.33 5.25
N LEU A 67 -14.49 14.40 4.44
CA LEU A 67 -15.13 14.71 3.16
C LEU A 67 -16.35 15.61 3.36
N SER A 68 -17.17 15.34 4.38
CA SER A 68 -18.36 16.16 4.69
C SER A 68 -17.97 17.58 5.11
N VAL A 69 -16.92 17.74 5.90
CA VAL A 69 -16.40 19.08 6.30
C VAL A 69 -15.82 19.81 5.09
N MET A 70 -15.00 19.13 4.29
CA MET A 70 -14.38 19.73 3.10
C MET A 70 -15.41 20.09 2.03
N SER A 71 -16.55 19.39 1.95
CA SER A 71 -17.61 19.70 1.01
C SER A 71 -18.20 21.10 1.22
N VAL A 72 -18.28 21.55 2.48
CA VAL A 72 -18.77 22.90 2.83
C VAL A 72 -17.82 23.99 2.29
N MET A 73 -16.53 23.68 2.13
CA MET A 73 -15.52 24.62 1.62
C MET A 73 -15.42 24.63 0.09
N ALA A 74 -16.10 23.73 -0.62
CA ALA A 74 -15.90 23.47 -2.05
C ALA A 74 -16.52 24.51 -3.01
N GLY A 75 -17.24 25.51 -2.55
CA GLY A 75 -17.70 26.70 -3.29
C GLY A 75 -18.56 26.48 -4.56
N LYS A 76 -18.66 25.24 -5.09
CA LYS A 76 -19.44 24.87 -6.28
C LYS A 76 -20.55 23.89 -5.91
N TRP A 77 -21.79 24.21 -6.22
CA TRP A 77 -22.98 23.43 -5.84
C TRP A 77 -22.95 21.96 -6.26
N SER A 78 -22.51 21.64 -7.48
CA SER A 78 -22.45 20.25 -7.96
C SER A 78 -21.39 19.42 -7.24
N GLY A 79 -20.25 19.99 -6.94
CA GLY A 79 -19.18 19.32 -6.17
C GLY A 79 -19.56 19.16 -4.70
N PHE A 80 -20.22 20.15 -4.11
CA PHE A 80 -20.71 20.11 -2.74
C PHE A 80 -21.64 18.93 -2.47
N LEU A 81 -22.71 18.77 -3.25
CA LEU A 81 -23.70 17.71 -3.05
C LEU A 81 -23.08 16.32 -3.19
N LEU A 82 -22.24 16.12 -4.20
CA LEU A 82 -21.59 14.82 -4.44
C LEU A 82 -20.61 14.46 -3.31
N SER A 83 -19.78 15.41 -2.89
CA SER A 83 -18.81 15.19 -1.80
C SER A 83 -19.52 14.99 -0.46
N LEU A 84 -20.59 15.72 -0.19
CA LEU A 84 -21.38 15.57 1.03
C LEU A 84 -22.05 14.17 1.08
N ALA A 85 -22.70 13.77 -0.03
CA ALA A 85 -23.33 12.46 -0.13
C ALA A 85 -22.30 11.33 0.05
N ALA A 86 -21.14 11.44 -0.60
CA ALA A 86 -20.04 10.47 -0.46
C ALA A 86 -19.52 10.43 0.99
N GLY A 87 -19.36 11.58 1.64
CA GLY A 87 -18.93 11.67 3.04
C GLY A 87 -19.92 11.01 4.01
N ILE A 88 -21.22 11.32 3.88
CA ILE A 88 -22.27 10.72 4.69
C ILE A 88 -22.33 9.20 4.45
N LEU A 89 -22.32 8.75 3.20
CA LEU A 89 -22.34 7.32 2.86
C LEU A 89 -21.14 6.59 3.43
N SER A 90 -19.93 7.17 3.34
CA SER A 90 -18.71 6.62 3.92
C SER A 90 -18.81 6.49 5.44
N ALA A 91 -19.30 7.52 6.13
CA ALA A 91 -19.47 7.48 7.58
C ALA A 91 -20.49 6.41 8.02
N ILE A 92 -21.65 6.33 7.35
CA ILE A 92 -22.67 5.31 7.61
C ILE A 92 -22.08 3.90 7.39
N THR A 93 -21.37 3.68 6.28
CA THR A 93 -20.71 2.42 5.98
C THR A 93 -19.70 2.06 7.08
N GLY A 94 -18.91 3.02 7.55
CA GLY A 94 -17.97 2.81 8.65
C GLY A 94 -18.65 2.37 9.95
N ILE A 95 -19.79 2.97 10.29
CA ILE A 95 -20.60 2.59 11.46
C ILE A 95 -21.14 1.15 11.31
N ILE A 96 -21.64 0.78 10.14
CA ILE A 96 -22.12 -0.58 9.86
C ILE A 96 -20.98 -1.59 10.02
N VAL A 97 -19.80 -1.28 9.49
CA VAL A 97 -18.60 -2.11 9.59
C VAL A 97 -18.21 -2.34 11.06
N LEU A 98 -18.25 -1.31 11.89
CA LEU A 98 -17.93 -1.43 13.32
C LEU A 98 -18.96 -2.24 14.12
N ARG A 99 -20.24 -2.19 13.71
CA ARG A 99 -21.31 -2.93 14.40
C ARG A 99 -21.32 -4.43 14.09
N ALA A 100 -20.87 -4.82 12.89
CA ALA A 100 -20.91 -6.22 12.45
C ALA A 100 -19.58 -6.61 11.76
N PRO A 101 -18.45 -6.67 12.50
CA PRO A 101 -17.13 -6.84 11.89
C PRO A 101 -16.96 -8.17 11.15
N LEU A 102 -17.53 -9.26 11.61
CA LEU A 102 -17.44 -10.56 10.94
C LEU A 102 -18.22 -10.60 9.62
N SER A 103 -19.41 -10.04 9.60
CA SER A 103 -20.22 -9.92 8.37
C SER A 103 -19.54 -8.99 7.37
N SER A 104 -18.93 -7.91 7.86
CA SER A 104 -18.15 -6.99 7.03
C SER A 104 -16.88 -7.63 6.48
N ALA A 105 -16.21 -8.46 7.26
CA ALA A 105 -15.09 -9.28 6.77
C ALA A 105 -15.53 -10.19 5.61
N ALA A 106 -16.69 -10.84 5.73
CA ALA A 106 -17.24 -11.69 4.69
C ALA A 106 -17.55 -10.91 3.41
N ALA A 107 -18.16 -9.72 3.53
CA ALA A 107 -18.46 -8.84 2.40
C ALA A 107 -17.17 -8.33 1.73
N LEU A 108 -16.18 -7.89 2.51
CA LEU A 108 -14.89 -7.44 1.98
C LEU A 108 -14.13 -8.57 1.26
N THR A 109 -14.13 -9.78 1.82
CA THR A 109 -13.51 -10.95 1.18
C THR A 109 -14.17 -11.27 -0.15
N LEU A 110 -15.50 -11.20 -0.24
CA LEU A 110 -16.22 -11.42 -1.49
C LEU A 110 -15.87 -10.33 -2.53
N LEU A 111 -15.78 -9.08 -2.10
CA LEU A 111 -15.37 -7.98 -2.97
C LEU A 111 -13.95 -8.19 -3.50
N VAL A 112 -13.02 -8.62 -2.65
CA VAL A 112 -11.64 -8.96 -3.06
C VAL A 112 -11.64 -10.15 -4.04
N ALA A 113 -12.45 -11.17 -3.79
CA ALA A 113 -12.58 -12.32 -4.69
C ALA A 113 -13.09 -11.91 -6.07
N LEU A 114 -14.13 -11.07 -6.13
CA LEU A 114 -14.64 -10.51 -7.38
C LEU A 114 -13.59 -9.66 -8.11
N PHE A 115 -12.86 -8.84 -7.37
CA PHE A 115 -11.78 -8.02 -7.91
C PHE A 115 -10.66 -8.90 -8.53
N PHE A 116 -10.23 -9.96 -7.84
CA PHE A 116 -9.27 -10.92 -8.40
C PHE A 116 -9.81 -11.65 -9.61
N GLY A 117 -11.09 -12.02 -9.62
CA GLY A 117 -11.74 -12.65 -10.76
C GLY A 117 -11.71 -11.74 -12.00
N VAL A 118 -12.20 -10.52 -11.85
CA VAL A 118 -12.25 -9.54 -12.96
C VAL A 118 -10.86 -9.18 -13.47
N THR A 119 -9.94 -8.83 -12.55
CA THR A 119 -8.57 -8.45 -12.94
C THR A 119 -7.79 -9.64 -13.50
N GLY A 120 -8.01 -10.84 -12.99
CA GLY A 120 -7.42 -12.07 -13.50
C GLY A 120 -7.86 -12.38 -14.92
N ILE A 121 -9.16 -12.30 -15.20
CA ILE A 121 -9.71 -12.47 -16.55
C ILE A 121 -9.15 -11.41 -17.50
N PHE A 122 -9.20 -10.14 -17.09
CA PHE A 122 -8.67 -9.04 -17.91
C PHE A 122 -7.19 -9.24 -18.22
N ARG A 123 -6.39 -9.62 -17.23
CA ARG A 123 -4.95 -9.86 -17.39
C ARG A 123 -4.68 -11.07 -18.31
N ALA A 124 -5.43 -12.15 -18.17
CA ALA A 124 -5.30 -13.32 -19.03
C ALA A 124 -5.64 -12.98 -20.50
N VAL A 125 -6.76 -12.31 -20.73
CA VAL A 125 -7.19 -11.90 -22.08
C VAL A 125 -6.20 -10.91 -22.70
N SER A 126 -5.79 -9.88 -21.98
CA SER A 126 -4.82 -8.88 -22.48
C SER A 126 -3.47 -9.51 -22.81
N SER A 127 -3.02 -10.48 -22.01
CA SER A 127 -1.77 -11.20 -22.22
C SER A 127 -1.76 -11.99 -23.52
N ILE A 128 -2.86 -12.68 -23.83
CA ILE A 128 -3.02 -13.47 -25.07
C ILE A 128 -3.15 -12.53 -26.27
N SER A 129 -3.91 -11.42 -26.14
CA SER A 129 -4.19 -10.51 -27.26
C SER A 129 -3.02 -9.64 -27.65
N MET A 130 -2.23 -9.15 -26.69
CA MET A 130 -1.16 -8.18 -26.96
C MET A 130 0.23 -8.81 -27.15
N GLN A 131 0.45 -10.04 -26.71
CA GLN A 131 1.69 -10.83 -26.84
C GLN A 131 2.99 -10.01 -26.62
N PHE A 132 2.99 -9.10 -25.62
CA PHE A 132 4.15 -8.28 -25.28
C PHE A 132 5.28 -9.12 -24.67
N PRO A 133 6.54 -8.61 -24.62
CA PRO A 133 7.65 -9.33 -23.99
C PRO A 133 7.26 -9.82 -22.58
N ASN A 134 7.49 -11.11 -22.30
CA ASN A 134 7.11 -11.80 -21.06
C ASN A 134 5.58 -11.98 -20.82
N TRP A 135 4.76 -12.02 -21.87
CA TRP A 135 3.30 -12.26 -21.78
C TRP A 135 2.95 -13.52 -20.97
N GLY A 136 3.81 -14.54 -21.00
CA GLY A 136 3.61 -15.79 -20.24
C GLY A 136 3.53 -15.58 -18.72
N TRP A 137 4.33 -14.65 -18.13
CA TRP A 137 4.25 -14.29 -16.73
C TRP A 137 2.95 -13.54 -16.38
N ALA A 138 2.49 -12.69 -17.29
CA ALA A 138 1.23 -11.98 -17.12
C ALA A 138 0.04 -12.96 -17.20
N LEU A 139 0.07 -13.92 -18.13
CA LEU A 139 -0.93 -14.97 -18.24
C LEU A 139 -0.97 -15.85 -16.97
N LEU A 140 0.20 -16.32 -16.51
CA LEU A 140 0.30 -17.11 -15.29
C LEU A 140 -0.30 -16.37 -14.08
N SER A 141 0.04 -15.08 -13.92
CA SER A 141 -0.51 -14.26 -12.83
C SER A 141 -2.03 -14.08 -12.96
N GLY A 142 -2.57 -13.99 -14.16
CA GLY A 142 -4.01 -13.95 -14.42
C GLY A 142 -4.71 -15.25 -14.02
N ILE A 143 -4.14 -16.39 -14.40
CA ILE A 143 -4.66 -17.72 -14.04
C ILE A 143 -4.64 -17.93 -12.52
N VAL A 144 -3.54 -17.55 -11.86
CA VAL A 144 -3.43 -17.63 -10.39
C VAL A 144 -4.47 -16.74 -9.70
N ALA A 145 -4.71 -15.52 -10.21
CA ALA A 145 -5.73 -14.63 -9.68
C ALA A 145 -7.14 -15.20 -9.82
N ILE A 146 -7.46 -15.80 -10.97
CA ILE A 146 -8.76 -16.48 -11.20
C ILE A 146 -8.90 -17.68 -10.25
N GLY A 147 -7.86 -18.50 -10.12
CA GLY A 147 -7.85 -19.65 -9.20
C GLY A 147 -8.08 -19.23 -7.75
N LEU A 148 -7.42 -18.14 -7.31
CA LEU A 148 -7.61 -17.58 -5.98
C LEU A 148 -9.05 -17.05 -5.79
N ALA A 149 -9.60 -16.36 -6.78
CA ALA A 149 -10.99 -15.89 -6.75
C ALA A 149 -11.97 -17.06 -6.59
N ALA A 150 -11.80 -18.13 -7.38
CA ALA A 150 -12.63 -19.33 -7.31
C ALA A 150 -12.52 -20.03 -5.94
N ALA A 151 -11.32 -20.15 -5.38
CA ALA A 151 -11.08 -20.72 -4.07
C ALA A 151 -11.76 -19.90 -2.95
N LEU A 152 -11.67 -18.56 -3.01
CA LEU A 152 -12.31 -17.67 -2.06
C LEU A 152 -13.84 -17.76 -2.12
N ILE A 153 -14.43 -17.80 -3.31
CA ILE A 153 -15.87 -17.92 -3.49
C ILE A 153 -16.35 -19.30 -3.05
N GLY A 154 -15.61 -20.37 -3.40
CA GLY A 154 -15.97 -21.74 -3.06
C GLY A 154 -15.93 -22.06 -1.55
N SER A 155 -15.09 -21.35 -0.79
CA SER A 155 -14.96 -21.52 0.67
C SER A 155 -15.62 -20.40 1.47
N TRP A 156 -16.38 -19.53 0.81
CA TRP A 156 -17.11 -18.43 1.48
C TRP A 156 -18.33 -19.00 2.26
N PRO A 157 -18.66 -18.47 3.47
CA PRO A 157 -18.04 -17.34 4.18
C PRO A 157 -16.90 -17.73 5.12
N GLN A 158 -16.60 -19.02 5.34
CA GLN A 158 -15.65 -19.50 6.35
C GLN A 158 -14.23 -18.93 6.13
N VAL A 159 -13.79 -18.85 4.88
CA VAL A 159 -12.47 -18.32 4.52
C VAL A 159 -12.28 -16.86 4.96
N SER A 160 -13.37 -16.08 5.00
CA SER A 160 -13.31 -14.65 5.36
C SER A 160 -12.90 -14.40 6.80
N LEU A 161 -13.04 -15.40 7.70
CA LEU A 161 -12.68 -15.28 9.10
C LEU A 161 -11.16 -15.14 9.31
N TRP A 162 -10.36 -15.61 8.38
CA TRP A 162 -8.89 -15.58 8.50
C TRP A 162 -8.18 -14.99 7.28
N PHE A 163 -8.83 -14.97 6.11
CA PHE A 163 -8.20 -14.56 4.84
C PHE A 163 -7.66 -13.12 4.88
N LEU A 164 -8.47 -12.15 5.34
CA LEU A 164 -8.05 -10.75 5.40
C LEU A 164 -6.84 -10.56 6.33
N GLY A 165 -6.85 -11.20 7.48
CA GLY A 165 -5.74 -11.13 8.43
C GLY A 165 -4.46 -11.78 7.89
N PHE A 166 -4.59 -12.91 7.21
CA PHE A 166 -3.49 -13.59 6.55
C PHE A 166 -2.92 -12.73 5.40
N TYR A 167 -3.80 -12.13 4.59
CA TYR A 167 -3.41 -11.20 3.53
C TYR A 167 -2.64 -9.99 4.07
N VAL A 168 -3.15 -9.34 5.12
CA VAL A 168 -2.47 -8.22 5.79
C VAL A 168 -1.12 -8.65 6.35
N GLY A 169 -1.03 -9.85 6.94
CA GLY A 169 0.23 -10.38 7.44
C GLY A 169 1.28 -10.56 6.35
N ILE A 170 0.91 -11.15 5.22
CA ILE A 170 1.80 -11.29 4.06
C ILE A 170 2.20 -9.91 3.52
N ASP A 171 1.27 -8.99 3.40
CA ASP A 171 1.52 -7.62 2.90
C ASP A 171 2.55 -6.90 3.78
N LEU A 172 2.43 -7.00 5.11
CA LEU A 172 3.40 -6.45 6.07
C LEU A 172 4.79 -7.09 5.91
N ILE A 173 4.87 -8.42 5.68
CA ILE A 173 6.15 -9.10 5.46
C ILE A 173 6.81 -8.59 4.18
N VAL A 174 6.07 -8.51 3.08
CA VAL A 174 6.58 -8.04 1.78
C VAL A 174 7.06 -6.60 1.87
N HIS A 175 6.25 -5.72 2.46
CA HIS A 175 6.62 -4.32 2.67
C HIS A 175 7.82 -4.18 3.62
N GLY A 176 7.85 -4.94 4.70
CA GLY A 176 8.98 -4.97 5.63
C GLY A 176 10.28 -5.40 4.97
N PHE A 177 10.21 -6.44 4.12
CA PHE A 177 11.36 -6.89 3.34
C PHE A 177 11.82 -5.82 2.33
N ALA A 178 10.88 -5.14 1.65
CA ALA A 178 11.20 -4.04 0.74
C ALA A 178 11.91 -2.89 1.47
N TRP A 179 11.46 -2.52 2.67
CA TRP A 179 12.12 -1.50 3.50
C TRP A 179 13.52 -1.93 3.95
N CYS A 180 13.73 -3.19 4.32
CA CYS A 180 15.06 -3.72 4.63
C CYS A 180 15.99 -3.64 3.42
N MET A 181 15.54 -4.05 2.24
CA MET A 181 16.32 -3.96 1.00
C MET A 181 16.64 -2.51 0.64
N PHE A 182 15.68 -1.61 0.78
CA PHE A 182 15.89 -0.18 0.57
C PHE A 182 16.97 0.37 1.52
N ALA A 183 16.90 0.04 2.81
CA ALA A 183 17.90 0.46 3.80
C ALA A 183 19.31 -0.03 3.46
N LEU A 184 19.44 -1.28 3.03
CA LEU A 184 20.72 -1.84 2.60
C LEU A 184 21.26 -1.17 1.33
N SER A 185 20.40 -0.85 0.37
CA SER A 185 20.78 -0.13 -0.84
C SER A 185 21.31 1.27 -0.53
N VAL A 186 20.62 2.02 0.36
CA VAL A 186 21.08 3.34 0.81
C VAL A 186 22.43 3.26 1.53
N ARG A 187 22.63 2.21 2.35
CA ARG A 187 23.92 1.97 3.02
C ARG A 187 25.07 1.80 2.03
N ASN A 188 24.84 1.06 0.95
CA ASN A 188 25.90 0.73 -0.02
C ASN A 188 26.25 1.89 -0.95
N VAL A 189 25.33 2.81 -1.20
CA VAL A 189 25.54 3.96 -2.09
C VAL A 189 26.23 5.13 -1.36
N ALA A 190 26.02 5.28 -0.07
CA ALA A 190 26.57 6.37 0.74
C ALA A 190 28.12 6.50 0.72
N PRO A 191 28.95 5.43 0.73
CA PRO A 191 30.40 5.54 0.68
C PRO A 191 30.94 5.98 -0.70
N HIS A 192 30.31 5.59 -1.81
CA HIS A 192 30.79 5.92 -3.16
C HIS A 192 30.64 7.41 -3.48
N ILE A 193 29.59 8.06 -2.98
CA ILE A 193 29.38 9.50 -3.15
C ILE A 193 30.44 10.31 -2.39
N LYS A 194 30.92 9.81 -1.24
CA LYS A 194 31.93 10.46 -0.41
C LYS A 194 33.34 10.42 -1.05
N GLU A 195 33.62 9.39 -1.81
CA GLU A 195 34.89 9.23 -2.53
C GLU A 195 34.99 10.13 -3.78
N GLU A 196 33.89 10.27 -4.53
CA GLU A 196 33.82 11.14 -5.71
C GLU A 196 33.96 12.63 -5.36
N THR A 197 33.37 13.06 -4.23
CA THR A 197 33.46 14.45 -3.74
C THR A 197 34.84 14.77 -3.18
N ARG A 198 35.67 13.77 -2.85
CA ARG A 198 37.02 13.94 -2.31
C ARG A 198 38.11 13.99 -3.37
N ARG A 199 37.83 13.65 -4.63
CA ARG A 199 38.77 13.78 -5.73
C ARG A 199 38.89 15.26 -6.12
N PRO A 200 40.09 15.92 -5.99
CA PRO A 200 40.28 17.27 -6.49
C PRO A 200 40.01 17.24 -7.98
N ARG A 201 39.19 18.18 -8.49
CA ARG A 201 39.08 18.42 -9.91
C ARG A 201 40.49 18.77 -10.37
N ALA A 202 41.15 17.82 -11.09
CA ALA A 202 42.37 18.11 -11.79
C ALA A 202 42.08 19.21 -12.79
N ALA A 203 42.76 20.35 -12.60
CA ALA A 203 42.72 21.53 -13.45
C ALA A 203 43.37 21.24 -14.80
#